data_5469405705b41f09fc6352146f4ce370
#
_entry.id   5469405705b41f09fc6352146f4ce370
#
_cell.length_a   1.000
_cell.length_b   1.000
_cell.length_c   1.000
_cell.angle_alpha   90.00
_cell.angle_beta   90.00
_cell.angle_gamma   90.00
#
_symmetry.space_group_name_H-M   'P 1'
#
loop_
_entity.id
_entity.type
_entity.pdbx_description
1 polymer ?
#
loop_
_entity_poly.entity_id
_entity_poly.type
_entity_poly.pdbx_seq_one_letter_code
_entity_poly.pdbx_strand_id
1 'polypeptide(L)'
;VTGNATYTATWKVDSNNNGKPDDEEERYTVTYLDGANGRAFASQVYPGLLSGTATPKFNGTPARSGYVFIGWSPVWSGTVTGNVTYTATWSTITGGLDKVPKTGDNGLTLALSALLLFSFCGAAACVVSTKKRG
;
A
#
# COMPACT_ATOMS: atom_id res chain seq x y z
N VAL A 1 -26.81 -30.55 46.43
CA VAL A 1 -26.07 -29.37 46.88
C VAL A 1 -25.98 -29.44 48.39
N THR A 2 -24.75 -29.59 48.91
CA THR A 2 -24.53 -29.83 50.35
C THR A 2 -23.96 -28.62 51.10
N GLY A 3 -24.15 -27.42 50.57
CA GLY A 3 -23.66 -26.20 51.19
C GLY A 3 -23.80 -24.97 50.28
N ASN A 4 -23.52 -23.80 50.83
CA ASN A 4 -23.47 -22.57 50.07
C ASN A 4 -22.25 -22.58 49.17
N ALA A 5 -22.46 -22.40 47.88
CA ALA A 5 -21.38 -22.28 46.90
C ALA A 5 -21.47 -20.93 46.18
N THR A 6 -20.35 -20.27 46.02
CA THR A 6 -20.25 -19.03 45.21
C THR A 6 -19.51 -19.36 43.92
N TYR A 7 -20.13 -19.07 42.81
CA TYR A 7 -19.52 -19.23 41.48
C TYR A 7 -19.19 -17.86 40.94
N THR A 8 -17.93 -17.67 40.58
CA THR A 8 -17.45 -16.43 39.96
C THR A 8 -17.14 -16.71 38.51
N ALA A 9 -17.75 -15.96 37.62
CA ALA A 9 -17.41 -16.04 36.19
C ALA A 9 -16.00 -15.45 35.93
N THR A 10 -15.22 -16.17 35.16
CA THR A 10 -13.92 -15.68 34.64
C THR A 10 -14.04 -15.44 33.16
N TRP A 11 -13.44 -14.35 32.70
CA TRP A 11 -13.51 -13.93 31.31
C TRP A 11 -12.10 -13.84 30.74
N LYS A 12 -11.94 -14.30 29.50
CA LYS A 12 -10.73 -14.11 28.69
C LYS A 12 -11.06 -13.23 27.50
N VAL A 13 -10.06 -12.54 26.97
CA VAL A 13 -10.21 -11.68 25.80
C VAL A 13 -10.35 -12.54 24.54
N ASP A 14 -11.29 -12.18 23.68
CA ASP A 14 -11.50 -12.71 22.34
C ASP A 14 -11.68 -11.50 21.40
N SER A 15 -10.57 -11.00 20.85
CA SER A 15 -10.54 -9.75 20.09
C SER A 15 -11.08 -9.89 18.66
N ASN A 16 -11.08 -11.11 18.12
CA ASN A 16 -11.58 -11.39 16.78
C ASN A 16 -12.99 -12.00 16.76
N ASN A 17 -13.60 -12.22 17.94
CA ASN A 17 -14.94 -12.75 18.16
C ASN A 17 -15.18 -14.12 17.49
N ASN A 18 -14.20 -14.99 17.55
CA ASN A 18 -14.31 -16.33 16.97
C ASN A 18 -14.73 -17.42 17.98
N GLY A 19 -14.92 -17.03 19.23
CA GLY A 19 -15.33 -17.91 20.34
C GLY A 19 -14.15 -18.62 21.02
N LYS A 20 -12.90 -18.27 20.66
CA LYS A 20 -11.67 -18.74 21.28
C LYS A 20 -10.96 -17.59 21.98
N PRO A 21 -10.43 -17.80 23.19
CA PRO A 21 -9.59 -16.79 23.82
C PRO A 21 -8.31 -16.50 23.03
N ASP A 22 -7.91 -15.23 22.95
CA ASP A 22 -6.72 -14.78 22.24
C ASP A 22 -5.41 -15.44 22.69
N ASP A 23 -5.35 -15.89 23.94
CA ASP A 23 -4.17 -16.57 24.52
C ASP A 23 -4.07 -18.05 24.13
N GLU A 24 -5.13 -18.61 23.56
CA GLU A 24 -5.22 -19.99 23.06
C GLU A 24 -5.14 -20.08 21.53
N GLU A 25 -4.95 -18.94 20.86
CA GLU A 25 -4.86 -18.87 19.40
C GLU A 25 -3.45 -18.78 18.86
N GLU A 26 -3.26 -19.31 17.65
CA GLU A 26 -2.03 -19.12 16.91
C GLU A 26 -1.86 -17.65 16.48
N ARG A 27 -0.63 -17.19 16.52
CA ARG A 27 -0.24 -15.85 16.09
C ARG A 27 0.49 -15.90 14.76
N TYR A 28 0.10 -15.01 13.88
CA TYR A 28 0.65 -14.90 12.54
C TYR A 28 1.49 -13.66 12.36
N THR A 29 2.33 -13.68 11.34
CA THR A 29 3.20 -12.56 10.98
C THR A 29 2.96 -12.16 9.53
N VAL A 30 2.73 -10.89 9.32
CA VAL A 30 2.70 -10.27 7.99
C VAL A 30 4.01 -9.53 7.76
N THR A 31 4.67 -9.78 6.66
CA THR A 31 5.93 -9.15 6.29
C THR A 31 5.81 -8.47 4.94
N TYR A 32 6.38 -7.30 4.79
CA TYR A 32 6.50 -6.58 3.52
C TYR A 32 7.96 -6.46 3.12
N LEU A 33 8.28 -6.93 1.92
CA LEU A 33 9.62 -6.85 1.32
C LEU A 33 9.59 -5.99 0.05
N ASP A 34 10.67 -5.30 -0.20
CA ASP A 34 10.78 -4.38 -1.33
C ASP A 34 10.97 -5.06 -2.70
N GLY A 35 11.29 -6.36 -2.73
CA GLY A 35 11.59 -7.06 -3.99
C GLY A 35 12.80 -6.51 -4.75
N ALA A 36 13.63 -5.72 -4.09
CA ALA A 36 14.76 -5.03 -4.68
C ALA A 36 16.02 -5.07 -3.79
N ASN A 37 16.11 -6.07 -2.91
CA ASN A 37 17.22 -6.27 -1.98
C ASN A 37 17.49 -5.06 -1.06
N GLY A 38 16.42 -4.46 -0.52
CA GLY A 38 16.50 -3.32 0.39
C GLY A 38 16.81 -1.98 -0.29
N ARG A 39 16.72 -1.90 -1.61
CA ARG A 39 17.06 -0.68 -2.37
C ARG A 39 15.89 0.28 -2.55
N ALA A 40 14.67 -0.20 -2.34
CA ALA A 40 13.47 0.62 -2.49
C ALA A 40 12.94 1.11 -1.14
N PHE A 41 12.81 0.21 -0.19
CA PHE A 41 12.39 0.53 1.18
C PHE A 41 12.84 -0.58 2.15
N ALA A 42 12.87 -0.25 3.44
CA ALA A 42 13.14 -1.23 4.49
C ALA A 42 11.96 -2.18 4.68
N SER A 43 12.23 -3.44 4.98
CA SER A 43 11.19 -4.42 5.30
C SER A 43 10.35 -3.99 6.50
N GLN A 44 9.07 -4.29 6.45
CA GLN A 44 8.15 -4.07 7.57
C GLN A 44 7.61 -5.42 8.03
N VAL A 45 7.60 -5.63 9.34
CA VAL A 45 7.17 -6.88 9.95
C VAL A 45 6.10 -6.59 11.00
N TYR A 46 4.98 -7.27 10.89
CA TYR A 46 3.85 -7.16 11.80
C TYR A 46 3.58 -8.53 12.43
N PRO A 47 4.17 -8.82 13.58
CA PRO A 47 3.98 -10.10 14.29
C PRO A 47 2.76 -10.06 15.21
N GLY A 48 2.36 -11.25 15.68
CA GLY A 48 1.38 -11.37 16.74
C GLY A 48 -0.08 -11.17 16.32
N LEU A 49 -0.38 -11.28 15.03
CA LEU A 49 -1.70 -11.09 14.48
C LEU A 49 -2.57 -12.34 14.67
N LEU A 50 -3.84 -12.14 14.99
CA LEU A 50 -4.84 -13.21 15.07
C LEU A 50 -5.47 -13.49 13.70
N SER A 51 -5.87 -14.73 13.49
CA SER A 51 -6.67 -15.09 12.31
C SER A 51 -7.97 -14.31 12.26
N GLY A 52 -8.40 -13.91 11.06
CA GLY A 52 -9.63 -13.15 10.87
C GLY A 52 -9.49 -11.64 11.12
N THR A 53 -8.41 -11.18 11.72
CA THR A 53 -8.17 -9.74 11.91
C THR A 53 -7.78 -9.06 10.60
N ALA A 54 -7.92 -7.73 10.56
CA ALA A 54 -7.50 -6.97 9.39
C ALA A 54 -5.99 -7.07 9.17
N THR A 55 -5.57 -7.33 7.93
CA THR A 55 -4.17 -7.32 7.55
C THR A 55 -3.61 -5.89 7.67
N PRO A 56 -2.54 -5.67 8.46
CA PRO A 56 -1.89 -4.37 8.52
C PRO A 56 -1.44 -3.93 7.12
N LYS A 57 -1.74 -2.70 6.76
CA LYS A 57 -1.27 -2.14 5.49
C LYS A 57 0.20 -1.77 5.57
N PHE A 58 0.87 -1.81 4.42
CA PHE A 58 2.22 -1.25 4.32
C PHE A 58 2.20 0.22 4.73
N ASN A 59 3.11 0.59 5.60
CA ASN A 59 3.25 1.97 6.06
C ASN A 59 4.14 2.76 5.10
N GLY A 60 3.55 3.68 4.38
CA GLY A 60 4.20 4.52 3.40
C GLY A 60 3.77 4.21 1.96
N THR A 61 4.52 4.76 1.02
CA THR A 61 4.30 4.56 -0.41
C THR A 61 5.50 3.81 -1.00
N PRO A 62 5.29 2.62 -1.60
CA PRO A 62 6.37 1.94 -2.27
C PRO A 62 6.93 2.80 -3.42
N ALA A 63 8.22 3.10 -3.37
CA ALA A 63 8.90 3.89 -4.38
C ALA A 63 10.28 3.31 -4.70
N ARG A 64 10.63 3.27 -5.99
CA ARG A 64 11.91 2.80 -6.49
C ARG A 64 12.30 3.60 -7.72
N SER A 65 13.51 4.18 -7.70
CA SER A 65 14.01 4.97 -8.81
C SER A 65 14.07 4.17 -10.12
N GLY A 66 13.49 4.69 -11.20
CA GLY A 66 13.42 4.03 -12.49
C GLY A 66 12.36 2.93 -12.64
N TYR A 67 11.48 2.79 -11.66
CA TYR A 67 10.45 1.76 -11.66
C TYR A 67 9.09 2.29 -11.20
N VAL A 68 8.04 1.62 -11.64
CA VAL A 68 6.67 1.80 -11.14
C VAL A 68 6.30 0.63 -10.26
N PHE A 69 5.72 0.89 -9.12
CA PHE A 69 5.13 -0.13 -8.27
C PHE A 69 3.86 -0.66 -8.94
N ILE A 70 3.77 -1.97 -9.14
CA ILE A 70 2.61 -2.62 -9.80
C ILE A 70 1.76 -3.46 -8.86
N GLY A 71 2.22 -3.67 -7.64
CA GLY A 71 1.44 -4.38 -6.64
C GLY A 71 2.29 -5.29 -5.76
N TRP A 72 1.63 -6.07 -4.94
CA TRP A 72 2.21 -7.04 -4.03
C TRP A 72 2.10 -8.45 -4.59
N SER A 73 3.10 -9.27 -4.33
CA SER A 73 3.06 -10.72 -4.60
C SER A 73 3.31 -11.47 -3.27
N PRO A 74 2.39 -12.37 -2.86
CA PRO A 74 1.07 -12.63 -3.44
C PRO A 74 0.17 -11.39 -3.41
N VAL A 75 -0.98 -11.47 -4.08
CA VAL A 75 -1.98 -10.38 -4.04
C VAL A 75 -2.38 -10.10 -2.60
N TRP A 76 -2.38 -8.83 -2.23
CA TRP A 76 -2.68 -8.41 -0.87
C TRP A 76 -4.09 -8.85 -0.44
N SER A 77 -4.17 -9.49 0.71
CA SER A 77 -5.42 -9.89 1.36
C SER A 77 -5.76 -8.93 2.48
N GLY A 78 -7.03 -8.53 2.56
CA GLY A 78 -7.53 -7.66 3.61
C GLY A 78 -7.63 -8.32 4.99
N THR A 79 -7.50 -9.65 5.07
CA THR A 79 -7.69 -10.43 6.29
C THR A 79 -6.53 -11.38 6.52
N VAL A 80 -6.06 -11.47 7.75
CA VAL A 80 -5.02 -12.39 8.19
C VAL A 80 -5.58 -13.81 8.23
N THR A 81 -4.96 -14.72 7.49
CA THR A 81 -5.33 -16.15 7.48
C THR A 81 -4.14 -17.07 7.79
N GLY A 82 -2.96 -16.49 7.95
CA GLY A 82 -1.71 -17.21 8.20
C GLY A 82 -0.51 -16.29 8.06
N ASN A 83 0.68 -16.87 8.22
CA ASN A 83 1.91 -16.15 7.91
C ASN A 83 1.99 -15.82 6.43
N VAL A 84 2.30 -14.57 6.10
CA VAL A 84 2.41 -14.13 4.71
C VAL A 84 3.53 -13.11 4.53
N THR A 85 4.23 -13.23 3.41
CA THR A 85 5.23 -12.24 2.98
C THR A 85 4.77 -11.63 1.67
N TYR A 86 4.47 -10.37 1.70
CA TYR A 86 4.15 -9.57 0.52
C TYR A 86 5.41 -8.94 -0.03
N THR A 87 5.78 -9.31 -1.24
CA THR A 87 6.93 -8.74 -1.94
C THR A 87 6.45 -7.73 -2.98
N ALA A 88 7.00 -6.53 -2.95
CA ALA A 88 6.69 -5.52 -3.94
C ALA A 88 7.13 -5.95 -5.34
N THR A 89 6.27 -5.75 -6.30
CA THR A 89 6.54 -6.02 -7.71
C THR A 89 6.67 -4.71 -8.47
N TRP A 90 7.60 -4.68 -9.41
CA TRP A 90 8.03 -3.46 -10.09
C TRP A 90 8.04 -3.65 -11.59
N SER A 91 7.62 -2.64 -12.33
CA SER A 91 7.84 -2.52 -13.76
C SER A 91 8.88 -1.45 -14.03
N THR A 92 9.76 -1.68 -14.99
CA THR A 92 10.67 -0.62 -15.47
C THR A 92 9.84 0.49 -16.12
N ILE A 93 10.21 1.73 -15.83
CA ILE A 93 9.76 2.84 -16.65
C ILE A 93 10.55 2.74 -17.96
N THR A 94 10.10 1.86 -18.86
CA THR A 94 10.67 1.79 -20.20
C THR A 94 10.17 3.03 -20.91
N GLY A 95 10.97 4.08 -20.72
CA GLY A 95 10.61 5.43 -21.00
C GLY A 95 10.08 5.65 -22.37
N GLY A 96 9.14 6.42 -22.46
CA GLY A 96 8.77 7.10 -23.65
C GLY A 96 9.82 8.06 -24.21
N LEU A 97 11.07 8.04 -23.72
CA LEU A 97 12.12 8.87 -24.28
C LEU A 97 12.64 8.32 -25.62
N ASP A 98 12.54 7.01 -25.87
CA ASP A 98 12.95 6.42 -27.14
C ASP A 98 11.90 6.55 -28.26
N LYS A 99 10.72 7.04 -27.93
CA LYS A 99 9.64 7.26 -28.90
C LYS A 99 9.22 8.71 -29.01
N VAL A 100 10.10 9.62 -28.70
CA VAL A 100 9.86 10.99 -29.10
C VAL A 100 10.04 10.99 -30.64
N PRO A 101 8.98 11.21 -31.42
CA PRO A 101 9.10 11.33 -32.85
C PRO A 101 10.12 12.46 -33.11
N LYS A 102 11.12 12.19 -33.91
CA LYS A 102 12.13 13.18 -34.31
C LYS A 102 11.54 14.38 -35.04
N THR A 103 10.28 14.29 -35.34
CA THR A 103 9.52 15.36 -35.96
C THR A 103 8.55 15.89 -34.96
N GLY A 104 8.90 16.84 -34.30
CA GLY A 104 7.90 17.47 -33.90
C GLY A 104 7.41 17.66 -32.63
N ASP A 105 6.65 17.94 -32.34
CA ASP A 105 5.94 18.84 -31.53
C ASP A 105 4.87 18.20 -30.67
N ASN A 106 4.30 17.11 -31.08
CA ASN A 106 3.13 16.59 -30.42
C ASN A 106 3.41 15.59 -29.28
N GLY A 107 4.57 14.96 -29.28
CA GLY A 107 4.92 13.99 -28.24
C GLY A 107 5.32 14.62 -26.90
N LEU A 108 5.91 15.78 -26.99
CA LEU A 108 6.34 16.54 -25.81
C LEU A 108 5.18 17.15 -25.05
N THR A 109 4.14 17.55 -25.73
CA THR A 109 2.97 18.12 -25.11
C THR A 109 2.18 17.11 -24.31
N LEU A 110 2.16 15.86 -24.74
CA LEU A 110 1.48 14.79 -24.00
C LEU A 110 2.24 14.38 -22.74
N ALA A 111 3.57 14.37 -22.80
CA ALA A 111 4.38 14.07 -21.61
C ALA A 111 4.31 15.20 -20.57
N LEU A 112 4.25 16.43 -21.03
CA LEU A 112 4.09 17.59 -20.16
C LEU A 112 2.69 17.65 -19.54
N SER A 113 1.66 17.24 -20.26
CA SER A 113 0.32 17.21 -19.71
C SER A 113 0.16 16.14 -18.63
N ALA A 114 0.85 15.02 -18.72
CA ALA A 114 0.85 14.03 -17.67
C ALA A 114 1.56 14.53 -16.41
N LEU A 115 2.61 15.30 -16.55
CA LEU A 115 3.29 15.97 -15.44
C LEU A 115 2.46 17.10 -14.84
N LEU A 116 1.70 17.80 -15.66
CA LEU A 116 0.82 18.88 -15.22
C LEU A 116 -0.38 18.38 -14.41
N LEU A 117 -0.79 17.14 -14.58
CA LEU A 117 -1.80 16.52 -13.76
C LEU A 117 -1.31 16.27 -12.32
N PHE A 118 0.00 16.15 -12.12
CA PHE A 118 0.61 16.09 -10.79
C PHE A 118 1.07 17.44 -10.28
N SER A 119 1.36 18.36 -11.13
CA SER A 119 1.38 19.74 -10.77
C SER A 119 -0.06 20.14 -10.49
N PHE A 120 -0.50 19.83 -9.36
CA PHE A 120 -1.61 20.48 -8.77
C PHE A 120 -1.25 21.95 -8.73
N CYS A 121 -1.41 22.55 -9.83
CA CYS A 121 -1.54 23.95 -9.95
C CYS A 121 -2.83 24.31 -9.23
N GLY A 122 -2.73 24.51 -7.95
CA GLY A 122 -3.76 25.27 -7.30
C GLY A 122 -3.94 26.49 -8.15
N ALA A 123 -4.96 26.45 -8.99
CA ALA A 123 -5.62 27.58 -9.59
C ALA A 123 -4.80 28.88 -9.71
N ALA A 124 -3.60 28.79 -10.22
CA ALA A 124 -3.07 29.91 -10.91
C ALA A 124 -3.82 29.95 -12.22
N ALA A 125 -4.95 30.57 -12.19
CA ALA A 125 -5.59 31.01 -13.39
C ALA A 125 -4.55 31.80 -14.17
N CYS A 126 -3.96 31.17 -15.16
CA CYS A 126 -3.29 31.88 -16.22
C CYS A 126 -4.40 32.65 -16.92
N VAL A 127 -4.65 33.82 -16.46
CA VAL A 127 -5.37 34.80 -17.23
C VAL A 127 -4.45 35.14 -18.40
N VAL A 128 -4.63 34.44 -19.47
CA VAL A 128 -4.11 34.89 -20.76
C VAL A 128 -4.90 36.14 -21.11
N SER A 129 -4.34 37.24 -20.74
CA SER A 129 -4.79 38.51 -21.24
C SER A 129 -4.47 38.52 -22.73
N THR A 130 -5.44 38.18 -23.54
CA THR A 130 -5.38 38.42 -24.97
C THR A 130 -5.54 39.93 -25.16
N LYS A 131 -4.41 40.58 -25.24
CA LYS A 131 -4.37 41.98 -25.71
C LYS A 131 -4.80 42.00 -27.17
N LYS A 132 -6.07 42.31 -27.37
CA LYS A 132 -6.62 42.60 -28.67
C LYS A 132 -5.88 43.84 -29.20
N ARG A 133 -5.05 43.64 -30.19
CA ARG A 133 -4.57 44.77 -31.01
C ARG A 133 -5.70 45.20 -31.90
N GLY A 134 -6.18 46.39 -31.67
CA GLY A 134 -6.94 47.11 -32.64
C GLY A 134 -6.03 47.68 -33.75
#